data_141e3460fbd0bf1d984fa57ef94a9fcc
#
_entry.id   141e3460fbd0bf1d984fa57ef94a9fcc
#
_cell.length_a   1.000
_cell.length_b   1.000
_cell.length_c   1.000
_cell.angle_alpha   90.00
_cell.angle_beta   90.00
_cell.angle_gamma   90.00
#
_symmetry.space_group_name_H-M   'P 1'
#
loop_
_entity.id
_entity.type
_entity.pdbx_description
1 polymer ?
#
loop_
_entity_poly.entity_id
_entity_poly.type
_entity_poly.pdbx_seq_one_letter_code
_entity_poly.pdbx_strand_id
1 'polypeptide(L)'
;MKVLVIGGGGREHAICVTLAKSPKVDKIWCAPGNGGIAQVAECVDIKATDIDGVVAFAKGNKPDLVMVAPDDPLALGMVDALEAAGIRAFGPRKNAAVIEGSKSFAKDLMHKYGIPTAGYAVFEDSVSAIAYIKEQGAPIVVKADGLALGKGVTVAMTEEDAIAAVKDAIDGGAFGGAGARVVIEEYLTGPEVSVLAFVDGKHLKTMPSAQDHKRAYDHDEGPNTGGMGAFSPSRFYTEDIAAQCMETIFKPTVAAMAAEGRPFKGVLYFGLMLTPKGPKVIEYNARFGDPETQAVLSRLDSDLYDIFNAVIDEKLEEIDIKWKDDAACCVVMASGGYPKAYEKGKVITGLDDVTDSFVFHAGTSLKDGQIVTSGGRVLGVTATAPTLDEAIQKAYADVHKIHFDKAHFRTDIGIKKG
;
A
#
# COMPACT_ATOMS: atom_id res chain seq x y z
N MET A 1 -18.48 5.84 19.18
CA MET A 1 -18.02 4.52 18.70
C MET A 1 -16.53 4.36 18.98
N LYS A 2 -16.08 3.12 19.22
CA LYS A 2 -14.69 2.78 19.54
C LYS A 2 -14.09 1.99 18.39
N VAL A 3 -12.91 2.38 17.90
CA VAL A 3 -12.24 1.72 16.78
C VAL A 3 -10.85 1.24 17.22
N LEU A 4 -10.48 0.03 16.84
CA LEU A 4 -9.12 -0.48 16.96
C LEU A 4 -8.50 -0.56 15.55
N VAL A 5 -7.38 0.12 15.36
CA VAL A 5 -6.59 0.05 14.11
C VAL A 5 -5.36 -0.82 14.34
N ILE A 6 -5.13 -1.79 13.46
CA ILE A 6 -3.96 -2.67 13.53
C ILE A 6 -2.88 -2.14 12.59
N GLY A 7 -1.66 -2.03 13.11
CA GLY A 7 -0.48 -1.57 12.41
C GLY A 7 0.16 -0.35 13.07
N GLY A 8 1.19 0.21 12.46
CA GLY A 8 1.96 1.32 13.05
C GLY A 8 2.77 2.11 12.02
N GLY A 9 2.39 2.06 10.74
CA GLY A 9 3.03 2.80 9.66
C GLY A 9 2.35 4.13 9.33
N GLY A 10 2.82 4.77 8.28
CA GLY A 10 2.25 6.03 7.79
C GLY A 10 0.81 5.89 7.30
N ARG A 11 0.49 4.78 6.66
CA ARG A 11 -0.86 4.40 6.28
C ARG A 11 -1.79 4.33 7.48
N GLU A 12 -1.39 3.65 8.55
CA GLU A 12 -2.19 3.54 9.77
C GLU A 12 -2.37 4.90 10.45
N HIS A 13 -1.34 5.74 10.44
CA HIS A 13 -1.48 7.11 10.95
C HIS A 13 -2.51 7.92 10.14
N ALA A 14 -2.48 7.84 8.82
CA ALA A 14 -3.47 8.50 7.96
C ALA A 14 -4.90 8.00 8.22
N ILE A 15 -5.07 6.69 8.43
CA ILE A 15 -6.35 6.09 8.79
C ILE A 15 -6.83 6.60 10.16
N CYS A 16 -5.97 6.60 11.18
CA CYS A 16 -6.32 7.10 12.53
C CYS A 16 -6.73 8.58 12.50
N VAL A 17 -5.96 9.43 11.81
CA VAL A 17 -6.27 10.87 11.64
C VAL A 17 -7.62 11.07 10.92
N THR A 18 -7.89 10.27 9.91
CA THR A 18 -9.14 10.37 9.15
C THR A 18 -10.33 9.89 9.97
N LEU A 19 -10.19 8.79 10.72
CA LEU A 19 -11.22 8.30 11.65
C LEU A 19 -11.49 9.30 12.78
N ALA A 20 -10.47 9.99 13.28
CA ALA A 20 -10.62 10.99 14.33
C ALA A 20 -11.43 12.23 13.90
N LYS A 21 -11.62 12.44 12.59
CA LYS A 21 -12.51 13.49 12.07
C LYS A 21 -14.00 13.11 12.13
N SER A 22 -14.31 11.84 12.30
CA SER A 22 -15.69 11.36 12.39
C SER A 22 -16.33 11.81 13.70
N PRO A 23 -17.50 12.48 13.67
CA PRO A 23 -18.23 12.82 14.88
C PRO A 23 -18.81 11.58 15.62
N LYS A 24 -18.73 10.42 15.01
CA LYS A 24 -19.22 9.14 15.55
C LYS A 24 -18.14 8.38 16.31
N VAL A 25 -16.86 8.72 16.13
CA VAL A 25 -15.72 8.01 16.72
C VAL A 25 -15.27 8.74 17.98
N ASP A 26 -15.50 8.14 19.14
CA ASP A 26 -15.15 8.72 20.45
C ASP A 26 -13.77 8.24 20.92
N LYS A 27 -13.33 7.06 20.47
CA LYS A 27 -12.09 6.43 20.90
C LYS A 27 -11.42 5.66 19.76
N ILE A 28 -10.12 5.87 19.63
CA ILE A 28 -9.27 5.08 18.73
C ILE A 28 -8.16 4.44 19.56
N TRP A 29 -7.98 3.13 19.39
CA TRP A 29 -6.76 2.41 19.76
C TRP A 29 -5.99 2.06 18.50
N CYS A 30 -4.67 1.98 18.61
CA CYS A 30 -3.82 1.51 17.52
C CYS A 30 -2.77 0.54 18.05
N ALA A 31 -2.63 -0.62 17.42
CA ALA A 31 -1.73 -1.68 17.86
C ALA A 31 -0.74 -2.09 16.74
N PRO A 32 0.57 -1.86 16.91
CA PRO A 32 1.23 -1.21 18.06
C PRO A 32 1.20 0.32 18.01
N GLY A 33 0.85 0.97 16.86
CA GLY A 33 0.96 2.40 16.65
C GLY A 33 2.40 2.89 16.47
N ASN A 34 2.59 4.21 16.55
CA ASN A 34 3.89 4.89 16.48
C ASN A 34 3.85 6.23 17.21
N GLY A 35 4.97 6.99 17.18
CA GLY A 35 5.10 8.25 17.90
C GLY A 35 4.12 9.35 17.47
N GLY A 36 3.66 9.37 16.22
CA GLY A 36 2.66 10.32 15.74
C GLY A 36 1.22 9.84 16.00
N ILE A 37 0.97 8.55 15.84
CA ILE A 37 -0.34 7.95 16.15
C ILE A 37 -0.72 8.18 17.61
N ALA A 38 0.26 8.18 18.53
CA ALA A 38 0.05 8.46 19.94
C ALA A 38 -0.57 9.84 20.23
N GLN A 39 -0.58 10.76 19.26
CA GLN A 39 -1.21 12.09 19.40
C GLN A 39 -2.72 12.06 19.11
N VAL A 40 -3.20 11.07 18.36
CA VAL A 40 -4.61 10.96 17.91
C VAL A 40 -5.30 9.69 18.36
N ALA A 41 -4.55 8.70 18.86
CA ALA A 41 -5.05 7.41 19.32
C ALA A 41 -4.24 6.92 20.51
N GLU A 42 -4.81 6.00 21.29
CA GLU A 42 -4.08 5.29 22.33
C GLU A 42 -3.33 4.11 21.71
N CYS A 43 -2.01 4.16 21.76
CA CYS A 43 -1.17 3.07 21.27
C CYS A 43 -1.19 1.90 22.29
N VAL A 44 -1.36 0.68 21.76
CA VAL A 44 -1.42 -0.55 22.55
C VAL A 44 -0.25 -1.44 22.15
N ASP A 45 0.56 -1.85 23.12
CA ASP A 45 1.76 -2.68 22.86
C ASP A 45 1.38 -4.13 22.52
N ILE A 46 0.78 -4.30 21.34
CA ILE A 46 0.46 -5.60 20.73
C ILE A 46 0.99 -5.56 19.30
N LYS A 47 1.78 -6.56 18.92
CA LYS A 47 2.29 -6.66 17.55
C LYS A 47 1.15 -6.85 16.56
N ALA A 48 1.26 -6.25 15.37
CA ALA A 48 0.25 -6.36 14.33
C ALA A 48 -0.02 -7.81 13.88
N THR A 49 0.94 -8.71 14.05
CA THR A 49 0.83 -10.15 13.71
C THR A 49 0.42 -11.03 14.88
N ASP A 50 0.24 -10.48 16.08
CA ASP A 50 -0.23 -11.22 17.28
C ASP A 50 -1.76 -11.30 17.26
N ILE A 51 -2.29 -12.26 16.51
CA ILE A 51 -3.74 -12.46 16.35
C ILE A 51 -4.42 -12.72 17.68
N ASP A 52 -3.86 -13.59 18.51
CA ASP A 52 -4.45 -13.96 19.80
C ASP A 52 -4.49 -12.76 20.75
N GLY A 53 -3.41 -11.98 20.79
CA GLY A 53 -3.33 -10.76 21.59
C GLY A 53 -4.34 -9.71 21.14
N VAL A 54 -4.52 -9.51 19.84
CA VAL A 54 -5.52 -8.58 19.27
C VAL A 54 -6.94 -9.04 19.58
N VAL A 55 -7.25 -10.33 19.41
CA VAL A 55 -8.58 -10.87 19.70
C VAL A 55 -8.89 -10.76 21.21
N ALA A 56 -7.92 -11.06 22.08
CA ALA A 56 -8.07 -10.92 23.53
C ALA A 56 -8.32 -9.46 23.95
N PHE A 57 -7.54 -8.52 23.39
CA PHE A 57 -7.73 -7.09 23.61
C PHE A 57 -9.13 -6.62 23.17
N ALA A 58 -9.55 -7.03 21.97
CA ALA A 58 -10.84 -6.65 21.42
C ALA A 58 -12.02 -7.22 22.23
N LYS A 59 -11.91 -8.46 22.73
CA LYS A 59 -12.93 -9.03 23.66
C LYS A 59 -13.02 -8.25 24.95
N GLY A 60 -11.91 -7.80 25.51
CA GLY A 60 -11.88 -7.05 26.78
C GLY A 60 -12.38 -5.61 26.62
N ASN A 61 -11.98 -4.92 25.58
CA ASN A 61 -12.25 -3.49 25.38
C ASN A 61 -13.48 -3.20 24.50
N LYS A 62 -13.98 -4.20 23.76
CA LYS A 62 -15.19 -4.15 22.93
C LYS A 62 -15.20 -2.98 21.96
N PRO A 63 -14.25 -2.90 21.01
CA PRO A 63 -14.35 -1.96 19.90
C PRO A 63 -15.58 -2.29 19.06
N ASP A 64 -16.21 -1.24 18.52
CA ASP A 64 -17.33 -1.38 17.59
C ASP A 64 -16.84 -1.87 16.21
N LEU A 65 -15.55 -1.65 15.92
CA LEU A 65 -14.90 -2.03 14.67
C LEU A 65 -13.40 -2.22 14.88
N VAL A 66 -12.82 -3.25 14.24
CA VAL A 66 -11.38 -3.45 14.13
C VAL A 66 -10.99 -3.27 12.65
N MET A 67 -10.09 -2.32 12.38
CA MET A 67 -9.51 -2.08 11.05
C MET A 67 -8.15 -2.78 10.95
N VAL A 68 -8.02 -3.80 10.09
CA VAL A 68 -6.77 -4.53 9.86
C VAL A 68 -6.08 -3.94 8.64
N ALA A 69 -5.03 -3.15 8.87
CA ALA A 69 -4.43 -2.36 7.81
C ALA A 69 -3.26 -3.05 7.07
N PRO A 70 -2.30 -3.75 7.72
CA PRO A 70 -1.15 -4.33 7.03
C PRO A 70 -1.48 -5.66 6.33
N ASP A 71 -0.65 -6.02 5.37
CA ASP A 71 -0.71 -7.26 4.60
C ASP A 71 -0.48 -8.54 5.43
N ASP A 72 0.56 -8.55 6.28
CA ASP A 72 0.91 -9.74 7.08
C ASP A 72 -0.25 -10.26 7.95
N PRO A 73 -0.90 -9.46 8.81
CA PRO A 73 -2.02 -9.95 9.61
C PRO A 73 -3.23 -10.37 8.76
N LEU A 74 -3.47 -9.75 7.61
CA LEU A 74 -4.51 -10.17 6.66
C LEU A 74 -4.20 -11.56 6.08
N ALA A 75 -2.98 -11.77 5.63
CA ALA A 75 -2.52 -13.06 5.11
C ALA A 75 -2.50 -14.17 6.17
N LEU A 76 -2.28 -13.82 7.44
CA LEU A 76 -2.32 -14.74 8.56
C LEU A 76 -3.75 -15.11 9.00
N GLY A 77 -4.78 -14.33 8.61
CA GLY A 77 -6.18 -14.60 8.93
C GLY A 77 -6.72 -13.86 10.16
N MET A 78 -6.20 -12.68 10.46
CA MET A 78 -6.68 -11.88 11.59
C MET A 78 -8.16 -11.53 11.46
N VAL A 79 -8.64 -11.19 10.26
CA VAL A 79 -10.07 -10.89 10.03
C VAL A 79 -10.93 -12.11 10.34
N ASP A 80 -10.51 -13.30 9.87
CA ASP A 80 -11.21 -14.57 10.15
C ASP A 80 -11.30 -14.84 11.66
N ALA A 81 -10.22 -14.61 12.41
CA ALA A 81 -10.18 -14.83 13.85
C ALA A 81 -11.07 -13.82 14.62
N LEU A 82 -11.10 -12.56 14.21
CA LEU A 82 -11.95 -11.52 14.77
C LEU A 82 -13.44 -11.83 14.53
N GLU A 83 -13.82 -12.17 13.29
CA GLU A 83 -15.18 -12.55 12.93
C GLU A 83 -15.65 -13.80 13.69
N ALA A 84 -14.79 -14.83 13.81
CA ALA A 84 -15.07 -16.03 14.61
C ALA A 84 -15.30 -15.71 16.10
N ALA A 85 -14.71 -14.62 16.58
CA ALA A 85 -14.93 -14.12 17.94
C ALA A 85 -16.15 -13.18 18.07
N GLY A 86 -16.92 -12.97 16.99
CA GLY A 86 -18.07 -12.07 16.95
C GLY A 86 -17.71 -10.58 16.91
N ILE A 87 -16.49 -10.24 16.49
CA ILE A 87 -15.97 -8.88 16.42
C ILE A 87 -16.03 -8.40 14.97
N ARG A 88 -16.62 -7.22 14.72
CA ARG A 88 -16.68 -6.61 13.40
C ARG A 88 -15.28 -6.21 12.96
N ALA A 89 -14.86 -6.67 11.79
CA ALA A 89 -13.54 -6.41 11.25
C ALA A 89 -13.62 -5.87 9.81
N PHE A 90 -12.79 -4.86 9.51
CA PHE A 90 -12.60 -4.34 8.17
C PHE A 90 -11.29 -4.87 7.60
N GLY A 91 -11.39 -5.52 6.46
CA GLY A 91 -10.30 -6.12 5.72
C GLY A 91 -10.74 -7.44 5.07
N PRO A 92 -10.00 -7.95 4.08
CA PRO A 92 -10.30 -9.23 3.48
C PRO A 92 -9.99 -10.38 4.43
N ARG A 93 -10.78 -11.45 4.33
CA ARG A 93 -10.46 -12.73 4.95
C ARG A 93 -9.19 -13.32 4.31
N LYS A 94 -8.54 -14.24 5.01
CA LYS A 94 -7.32 -14.90 4.55
C LYS A 94 -7.44 -15.47 3.13
N ASN A 95 -8.57 -16.10 2.82
CA ASN A 95 -8.80 -16.70 1.50
C ASN A 95 -8.90 -15.65 0.37
N ALA A 96 -9.31 -14.42 0.66
CA ALA A 96 -9.36 -13.32 -0.31
C ALA A 96 -8.05 -12.53 -0.35
N ALA A 97 -7.34 -12.41 0.78
CA ALA A 97 -6.03 -11.75 0.87
C ALA A 97 -4.96 -12.45 0.01
N VAL A 98 -5.18 -13.69 -0.42
CA VAL A 98 -4.29 -14.43 -1.33
C VAL A 98 -4.05 -13.70 -2.66
N ILE A 99 -4.93 -12.78 -3.08
CA ILE A 99 -4.74 -12.00 -4.31
C ILE A 99 -3.47 -11.12 -4.24
N GLU A 100 -3.03 -10.72 -3.04
CA GLU A 100 -1.72 -10.09 -2.79
C GLU A 100 -0.69 -11.14 -2.36
N GLY A 101 -1.11 -12.10 -1.53
CA GLY A 101 -0.24 -13.11 -0.92
C GLY A 101 0.38 -14.10 -1.91
N SER A 102 -0.19 -14.26 -3.11
CA SER A 102 0.32 -15.11 -4.18
C SER A 102 0.15 -14.43 -5.54
N LYS A 103 1.29 -14.06 -6.15
CA LYS A 103 1.31 -13.46 -7.48
C LYS A 103 0.88 -14.47 -8.56
N SER A 104 1.26 -15.74 -8.40
CA SER A 104 0.82 -16.80 -9.31
C SER A 104 -0.71 -16.95 -9.29
N PHE A 105 -1.34 -16.98 -8.09
CA PHE A 105 -2.78 -16.98 -7.98
C PHE A 105 -3.43 -15.78 -8.68
N ALA A 106 -2.90 -14.57 -8.45
CA ALA A 106 -3.42 -13.36 -9.09
C ALA A 106 -3.32 -13.43 -10.61
N LYS A 107 -2.19 -13.94 -11.14
CA LYS A 107 -2.00 -14.13 -12.58
C LYS A 107 -2.96 -15.16 -13.17
N ASP A 108 -3.12 -16.30 -12.53
CA ASP A 108 -4.04 -17.35 -12.96
C ASP A 108 -5.48 -16.85 -12.94
N LEU A 109 -5.87 -16.08 -11.91
CA LEU A 109 -7.17 -15.42 -11.83
C LEU A 109 -7.38 -14.48 -13.03
N MET A 110 -6.43 -13.58 -13.28
CA MET A 110 -6.51 -12.63 -14.39
C MET A 110 -6.60 -13.33 -15.75
N HIS A 111 -5.79 -14.36 -15.95
CA HIS A 111 -5.82 -15.15 -17.18
C HIS A 111 -7.17 -15.88 -17.37
N LYS A 112 -7.67 -16.55 -16.32
CA LYS A 112 -8.92 -17.30 -16.34
C LYS A 112 -10.13 -16.42 -16.67
N TYR A 113 -10.15 -15.19 -16.16
CA TYR A 113 -11.28 -14.27 -16.32
C TYR A 113 -11.06 -13.18 -17.37
N GLY A 114 -9.99 -13.26 -18.16
CA GLY A 114 -9.70 -12.34 -19.26
C GLY A 114 -9.37 -10.91 -18.81
N ILE A 115 -8.84 -10.74 -17.59
CA ILE A 115 -8.43 -9.43 -17.05
C ILE A 115 -7.06 -9.06 -17.65
N PRO A 116 -6.90 -7.86 -18.24
CA PRO A 116 -5.66 -7.46 -18.89
C PRO A 116 -4.47 -7.42 -17.93
N THR A 117 -3.43 -8.20 -18.24
CA THR A 117 -2.15 -8.23 -17.51
C THR A 117 -1.00 -8.59 -18.44
N ALA A 118 0.24 -8.54 -17.96
CA ALA A 118 1.42 -9.00 -18.68
C ALA A 118 1.35 -10.52 -18.93
N GLY A 119 1.87 -10.97 -20.08
CA GLY A 119 2.16 -12.39 -20.30
C GLY A 119 3.08 -12.91 -19.18
N TYR A 120 2.90 -14.16 -18.75
CA TYR A 120 3.63 -14.70 -17.61
C TYR A 120 3.83 -16.21 -17.69
N ALA A 121 4.80 -16.68 -16.92
CA ALA A 121 4.98 -18.09 -16.61
C ALA A 121 5.45 -18.26 -15.15
N VAL A 122 5.13 -19.41 -14.55
CA VAL A 122 5.43 -19.71 -13.14
C VAL A 122 6.41 -20.87 -13.05
N PHE A 123 7.44 -20.75 -12.21
CA PHE A 123 8.48 -21.75 -12.04
C PHE A 123 8.77 -22.02 -10.57
N GLU A 124 9.01 -23.30 -10.25
CA GLU A 124 9.41 -23.79 -8.93
C GLU A 124 10.89 -24.25 -8.89
N ASP A 125 11.55 -24.26 -10.04
CA ASP A 125 12.97 -24.61 -10.16
C ASP A 125 13.70 -23.59 -11.05
N SER A 126 14.97 -23.33 -10.71
CA SER A 126 15.80 -22.35 -11.41
C SER A 126 16.19 -22.78 -12.83
N VAL A 127 16.28 -24.08 -13.12
CA VAL A 127 16.71 -24.59 -14.42
C VAL A 127 15.67 -24.28 -15.49
N SER A 128 14.40 -24.61 -15.20
CA SER A 128 13.27 -24.33 -16.09
C SER A 128 13.03 -22.81 -16.24
N ALA A 129 13.15 -22.05 -15.16
CA ALA A 129 13.04 -20.59 -15.19
C ALA A 129 14.11 -19.95 -16.07
N ILE A 130 15.37 -20.39 -15.95
CA ILE A 130 16.48 -19.88 -16.76
C ILE A 130 16.32 -20.27 -18.23
N ALA A 131 15.82 -21.47 -18.54
CA ALA A 131 15.54 -21.88 -19.90
C ALA A 131 14.49 -20.97 -20.55
N TYR A 132 13.41 -20.63 -19.82
CA TYR A 132 12.38 -19.71 -20.26
C TYR A 132 12.93 -18.28 -20.47
N ILE A 133 13.78 -17.76 -19.56
CA ILE A 133 14.41 -16.44 -19.74
C ILE A 133 15.23 -16.41 -21.04
N LYS A 134 16.03 -17.44 -21.32
CA LYS A 134 16.83 -17.53 -22.54
C LYS A 134 15.99 -17.60 -23.82
N GLU A 135 14.80 -18.19 -23.74
CA GLU A 135 13.85 -18.25 -24.86
C GLU A 135 13.17 -16.89 -25.10
N GLN A 136 12.74 -16.21 -24.01
CA GLN A 136 12.02 -14.94 -24.12
C GLN A 136 12.96 -13.74 -24.33
N GLY A 137 14.19 -13.80 -23.83
CA GLY A 137 15.15 -12.70 -23.80
C GLY A 137 14.85 -11.65 -22.74
N ALA A 138 15.59 -10.54 -22.79
CA ALA A 138 15.37 -9.38 -21.93
C ALA A 138 14.99 -8.15 -22.79
N PRO A 139 14.30 -7.12 -22.23
CA PRO A 139 13.93 -6.98 -20.83
C PRO A 139 12.78 -7.89 -20.38
N ILE A 140 12.81 -8.32 -19.11
CA ILE A 140 11.83 -9.24 -18.51
C ILE A 140 11.69 -8.95 -17.01
N VAL A 141 10.58 -9.34 -16.39
CA VAL A 141 10.37 -9.08 -14.96
C VAL A 141 10.31 -10.40 -14.19
N VAL A 142 11.12 -10.51 -13.15
CA VAL A 142 11.14 -11.67 -12.23
C VAL A 142 10.56 -11.27 -10.88
N LYS A 143 9.55 -11.99 -10.41
CA LYS A 143 8.85 -11.73 -9.13
C LYS A 143 8.85 -12.97 -8.24
N ALA A 144 9.28 -12.85 -6.99
CA ALA A 144 9.00 -13.86 -5.98
C ALA A 144 7.48 -13.95 -5.74
N ASP A 145 6.94 -15.17 -5.62
CA ASP A 145 5.46 -15.37 -5.62
C ASP A 145 4.78 -14.82 -4.36
N GLY A 146 5.40 -14.93 -3.18
CA GLY A 146 4.80 -14.51 -1.90
C GLY A 146 5.00 -13.05 -1.54
N LEU A 147 4.59 -12.70 -0.31
CA LEU A 147 4.85 -11.39 0.30
C LEU A 147 6.36 -11.20 0.50
N ALA A 148 6.93 -10.21 -0.14
CA ALA A 148 8.36 -9.88 -0.10
C ALA A 148 8.62 -8.40 0.17
N LEU A 149 7.66 -7.68 0.75
CA LEU A 149 7.73 -6.26 1.15
C LEU A 149 8.22 -5.34 0.01
N GLY A 150 7.76 -5.60 -1.22
CA GLY A 150 8.17 -4.85 -2.41
C GLY A 150 9.60 -5.13 -2.91
N LYS A 151 10.36 -6.01 -2.24
CA LYS A 151 11.76 -6.34 -2.59
C LYS A 151 11.89 -7.54 -3.51
N GLY A 152 10.83 -8.33 -3.67
CA GLY A 152 10.82 -9.55 -4.49
C GLY A 152 10.57 -9.31 -5.98
N VAL A 153 10.72 -8.09 -6.49
CA VAL A 153 10.49 -7.74 -7.90
C VAL A 153 11.78 -7.20 -8.51
N THR A 154 12.25 -7.84 -9.56
CA THR A 154 13.40 -7.42 -10.35
C THR A 154 12.96 -7.15 -11.78
N VAL A 155 13.07 -5.89 -12.21
CA VAL A 155 12.99 -5.52 -13.63
C VAL A 155 14.36 -5.72 -14.24
N ALA A 156 14.54 -6.82 -14.95
CA ALA A 156 15.82 -7.23 -15.54
C ALA A 156 15.93 -6.69 -16.98
N MET A 157 16.87 -5.81 -17.18
CA MET A 157 17.17 -5.25 -18.52
C MET A 157 18.10 -6.15 -19.32
N THR A 158 18.77 -7.11 -18.66
CA THR A 158 19.64 -8.12 -19.27
C THR A 158 19.22 -9.53 -18.83
N GLU A 159 19.60 -10.54 -19.62
CA GLU A 159 19.37 -11.95 -19.26
C GLU A 159 20.14 -12.32 -18.00
N GLU A 160 21.36 -11.79 -17.83
CA GLU A 160 22.20 -12.03 -16.66
C GLU A 160 21.54 -11.56 -15.37
N ASP A 161 20.93 -10.37 -15.38
CA ASP A 161 20.18 -9.83 -14.24
C ASP A 161 18.95 -10.70 -13.90
N ALA A 162 18.23 -11.15 -14.93
CA ALA A 162 17.08 -12.02 -14.77
C ALA A 162 17.47 -13.39 -14.16
N ILE A 163 18.55 -13.99 -14.67
CA ILE A 163 19.09 -15.25 -14.18
C ILE A 163 19.57 -15.11 -12.72
N ALA A 164 20.25 -14.00 -12.40
CA ALA A 164 20.67 -13.73 -11.03
C ALA A 164 19.47 -13.62 -10.07
N ALA A 165 18.40 -12.88 -10.47
CA ALA A 165 17.20 -12.74 -9.69
C ALA A 165 16.49 -14.09 -9.42
N VAL A 166 16.41 -14.97 -10.42
CA VAL A 166 15.85 -16.33 -10.26
C VAL A 166 16.66 -17.15 -9.27
N LYS A 167 18.01 -17.15 -9.41
CA LYS A 167 18.90 -17.89 -8.52
C LYS A 167 18.83 -17.38 -7.09
N ASP A 168 18.82 -16.07 -6.90
CA ASP A 168 18.69 -15.46 -5.57
C ASP A 168 17.36 -15.84 -4.90
N ALA A 169 16.26 -15.85 -5.67
CA ALA A 169 14.94 -16.18 -5.14
C ALA A 169 14.81 -17.67 -4.80
N ILE A 170 15.09 -18.56 -5.76
CA ILE A 170 14.83 -20.00 -5.64
C ILE A 170 16.00 -20.70 -4.92
N ASP A 171 17.22 -20.56 -5.45
CA ASP A 171 18.38 -21.30 -4.95
C ASP A 171 18.97 -20.66 -3.69
N GLY A 172 19.00 -19.33 -3.64
CA GLY A 172 19.54 -18.55 -2.52
C GLY A 172 18.58 -18.39 -1.36
N GLY A 173 17.29 -18.68 -1.52
CA GLY A 173 16.29 -18.53 -0.48
C GLY A 173 16.15 -17.09 0.06
N ALA A 174 16.47 -16.08 -0.75
CA ALA A 174 16.52 -14.67 -0.35
C ALA A 174 15.20 -14.16 0.24
N PHE A 175 14.07 -14.78 -0.12
CA PHE A 175 12.72 -14.41 0.33
C PHE A 175 12.06 -15.52 1.15
N GLY A 176 12.83 -16.49 1.66
CA GLY A 176 12.28 -17.64 2.40
C GLY A 176 11.21 -18.39 1.58
N GLY A 177 10.11 -18.76 2.21
CA GLY A 177 9.01 -19.47 1.52
C GLY A 177 8.38 -18.67 0.36
N ALA A 178 8.45 -17.34 0.36
CA ALA A 178 7.94 -16.50 -0.73
C ALA A 178 8.77 -16.64 -2.02
N GLY A 179 10.04 -17.02 -1.92
CA GLY A 179 10.95 -17.24 -3.05
C GLY A 179 10.96 -18.66 -3.61
N ALA A 180 10.26 -19.61 -2.97
CA ALA A 180 10.20 -20.99 -3.44
C ALA A 180 9.58 -21.15 -4.84
N ARG A 181 8.91 -20.12 -5.32
CA ARG A 181 8.30 -20.00 -6.65
C ARG A 181 8.53 -18.60 -7.19
N VAL A 182 8.76 -18.49 -8.49
CA VAL A 182 8.88 -17.21 -9.18
C VAL A 182 7.85 -17.10 -10.30
N VAL A 183 7.37 -15.87 -10.49
CA VAL A 183 6.56 -15.48 -11.65
C VAL A 183 7.43 -14.65 -12.55
N ILE A 184 7.60 -15.07 -13.80
CA ILE A 184 8.34 -14.34 -14.81
C ILE A 184 7.34 -13.70 -15.76
N GLU A 185 7.45 -12.40 -15.96
CA GLU A 185 6.46 -11.60 -16.69
C GLU A 185 7.08 -10.83 -17.86
N GLU A 186 6.26 -10.64 -18.90
CA GLU A 186 6.53 -9.67 -19.96
C GLU A 186 6.86 -8.28 -19.35
N TYR A 187 7.91 -7.65 -19.87
CA TYR A 187 8.21 -6.27 -19.52
C TYR A 187 7.22 -5.32 -20.18
N LEU A 188 6.44 -4.60 -19.39
CA LEU A 188 5.49 -3.60 -19.84
C LEU A 188 6.12 -2.20 -19.78
N THR A 189 5.73 -1.34 -20.72
CA THR A 189 6.14 0.06 -20.79
C THR A 189 4.94 0.99 -20.71
N GLY A 190 5.09 2.09 -20.00
CA GLY A 190 4.08 3.13 -19.81
C GLY A 190 4.17 3.77 -18.44
N PRO A 191 3.34 4.77 -18.15
CA PRO A 191 3.21 5.30 -16.79
C PRO A 191 2.54 4.28 -15.87
N GLU A 192 3.07 4.15 -14.64
CA GLU A 192 2.41 3.40 -13.57
C GLU A 192 1.37 4.29 -12.88
N VAL A 193 0.24 3.70 -12.51
CA VAL A 193 -0.84 4.35 -11.77
C VAL A 193 -1.38 3.40 -10.71
N SER A 194 -1.66 3.94 -9.54
CA SER A 194 -2.32 3.23 -8.44
C SER A 194 -3.78 3.67 -8.35
N VAL A 195 -4.69 2.70 -8.33
CA VAL A 195 -6.11 2.94 -8.04
C VAL A 195 -6.53 2.03 -6.90
N LEU A 196 -6.98 2.63 -5.81
CA LEU A 196 -7.53 1.93 -4.68
C LEU A 196 -9.06 1.92 -4.80
N ALA A 197 -9.70 0.86 -4.34
CA ALA A 197 -11.15 0.78 -4.31
C ALA A 197 -11.63 0.18 -3.00
N PHE A 198 -12.69 0.74 -2.43
CA PHE A 198 -13.50 0.05 -1.43
C PHE A 198 -14.30 -1.04 -2.12
N VAL A 199 -14.34 -2.23 -1.52
CA VAL A 199 -15.02 -3.40 -2.06
C VAL A 199 -15.79 -4.09 -0.93
N ASP A 200 -17.05 -4.44 -1.16
CA ASP A 200 -17.93 -5.07 -0.17
C ASP A 200 -18.25 -6.56 -0.47
N GLY A 201 -17.51 -7.14 -1.40
CA GLY A 201 -17.73 -8.51 -1.88
C GLY A 201 -18.49 -8.59 -3.21
N LYS A 202 -19.26 -7.56 -3.56
CA LYS A 202 -20.07 -7.48 -4.79
C LYS A 202 -19.84 -6.17 -5.54
N HIS A 203 -19.84 -5.06 -4.81
CA HIS A 203 -19.74 -3.72 -5.35
C HIS A 203 -18.38 -3.13 -5.05
N LEU A 204 -17.96 -2.19 -5.87
CA LEU A 204 -16.73 -1.43 -5.64
C LEU A 204 -16.97 0.06 -5.89
N LYS A 205 -16.23 0.88 -5.13
CA LYS A 205 -16.13 2.34 -5.34
C LYS A 205 -14.67 2.74 -5.34
N THR A 206 -14.21 3.24 -6.48
CA THR A 206 -12.81 3.67 -6.65
C THR A 206 -12.53 4.96 -5.90
N MET A 207 -11.34 5.06 -5.36
CA MET A 207 -10.78 6.30 -4.83
C MET A 207 -10.12 7.10 -5.97
N PRO A 208 -9.82 8.38 -5.78
CA PRO A 208 -8.99 9.13 -6.72
C PRO A 208 -7.68 8.39 -7.01
N SER A 209 -7.25 8.42 -8.26
CA SER A 209 -5.99 7.79 -8.66
C SER A 209 -4.81 8.39 -7.92
N ALA A 210 -3.76 7.61 -7.73
CA ALA A 210 -2.49 8.05 -7.19
C ALA A 210 -1.34 7.54 -8.06
N GLN A 211 -0.16 8.08 -7.83
CA GLN A 211 1.07 7.57 -8.42
C GLN A 211 2.17 7.63 -7.38
N ASP A 212 2.83 6.50 -7.13
CA ASP A 212 3.95 6.42 -6.21
C ASP A 212 5.30 6.46 -6.96
N HIS A 213 6.38 6.60 -6.18
CA HIS A 213 7.75 6.60 -6.65
C HIS A 213 8.51 5.50 -5.90
N LYS A 214 8.70 4.35 -6.55
CA LYS A 214 9.23 3.14 -5.90
C LYS A 214 10.74 3.12 -5.72
N ARG A 215 11.49 3.83 -6.58
CA ARG A 215 12.95 3.88 -6.50
C ARG A 215 13.43 4.80 -5.39
N ALA A 216 14.56 4.43 -4.77
CA ALA A 216 15.11 5.12 -3.62
C ALA A 216 15.61 6.53 -3.91
N TYR A 217 16.11 6.79 -5.13
CA TYR A 217 16.78 8.04 -5.50
C TYR A 217 16.05 8.75 -6.63
N ASP A 218 16.36 10.03 -6.80
CA ASP A 218 15.86 10.87 -7.88
C ASP A 218 16.09 10.21 -9.26
N HIS A 219 15.30 10.59 -10.24
CA HIS A 219 15.33 10.05 -11.60
C HIS A 219 15.02 8.55 -11.70
N ASP A 220 14.34 7.97 -10.71
CA ASP A 220 14.04 6.54 -10.56
C ASP A 220 15.31 5.67 -10.56
N GLU A 221 16.33 6.13 -9.86
CA GLU A 221 17.57 5.40 -9.65
C GLU A 221 17.57 4.64 -8.31
N GLY A 222 18.55 3.72 -8.20
CA GLY A 222 18.75 2.93 -6.99
C GLY A 222 17.78 1.74 -6.84
N PRO A 223 17.73 1.11 -5.66
CA PRO A 223 16.88 -0.06 -5.41
C PRO A 223 15.41 0.30 -5.27
N ASN A 224 14.53 -0.68 -5.48
CA ASN A 224 13.12 -0.58 -5.14
C ASN A 224 12.93 -0.44 -3.62
N THR A 225 11.91 0.31 -3.25
CA THR A 225 11.50 0.57 -1.86
C THR A 225 10.01 0.28 -1.68
N GLY A 226 9.48 0.52 -0.50
CA GLY A 226 8.04 0.54 -0.25
C GLY A 226 7.31 1.77 -0.82
N GLY A 227 8.03 2.71 -1.44
CA GLY A 227 7.55 4.00 -1.94
C GLY A 227 8.22 5.17 -1.23
N MET A 228 8.76 6.10 -2.02
CA MET A 228 9.46 7.31 -1.54
C MET A 228 8.58 8.55 -1.60
N GLY A 229 7.35 8.40 -2.03
CA GLY A 229 6.35 9.45 -2.10
C GLY A 229 5.25 9.10 -3.09
N ALA A 230 4.12 9.77 -2.94
CA ALA A 230 2.99 9.60 -3.83
C ALA A 230 2.23 10.91 -4.01
N PHE A 231 1.53 11.04 -5.10
CA PHE A 231 0.64 12.17 -5.35
C PHE A 231 -0.70 11.70 -5.90
N SER A 232 -1.73 12.49 -5.74
CA SER A 232 -3.09 12.25 -6.20
C SER A 232 -3.73 13.56 -6.66
N PRO A 233 -4.42 13.60 -7.83
CA PRO A 233 -4.59 12.50 -8.79
C PRO A 233 -3.36 12.30 -9.69
N SER A 234 -3.26 11.12 -10.33
CA SER A 234 -2.28 10.90 -11.39
C SER A 234 -2.63 11.71 -12.64
N ARG A 235 -1.61 12.35 -13.23
CA ARG A 235 -1.77 13.12 -14.48
C ARG A 235 -2.10 12.27 -15.71
N PHE A 236 -1.87 10.97 -15.63
CA PHE A 236 -2.04 10.05 -16.74
C PHE A 236 -3.38 9.31 -16.73
N TYR A 237 -4.11 9.37 -15.60
CA TYR A 237 -5.36 8.63 -15.40
C TYR A 237 -6.56 9.50 -15.78
N THR A 238 -6.92 9.46 -17.06
CA THR A 238 -8.05 10.21 -17.61
C THR A 238 -9.39 9.51 -17.34
N GLU A 239 -10.51 10.22 -17.54
CA GLU A 239 -11.87 9.64 -17.40
C GLU A 239 -12.08 8.45 -18.35
N ASP A 240 -11.58 8.52 -19.59
CA ASP A 240 -11.68 7.41 -20.56
C ASP A 240 -10.91 6.18 -20.08
N ILE A 241 -9.70 6.37 -19.53
CA ILE A 241 -8.91 5.29 -18.95
C ILE A 241 -9.62 4.73 -17.71
N ALA A 242 -10.19 5.59 -16.88
CA ALA A 242 -10.95 5.16 -15.69
C ALA A 242 -12.17 4.30 -16.08
N ALA A 243 -12.93 4.73 -17.10
CA ALA A 243 -14.06 3.98 -17.62
C ALA A 243 -13.60 2.62 -18.20
N GLN A 244 -12.51 2.59 -18.95
CA GLN A 244 -11.94 1.35 -19.48
C GLN A 244 -11.52 0.41 -18.34
N CYS A 245 -10.79 0.91 -17.35
CA CYS A 245 -10.36 0.13 -16.19
C CYS A 245 -11.55 -0.43 -15.41
N MET A 246 -12.61 0.37 -15.24
CA MET A 246 -13.82 -0.06 -14.56
C MET A 246 -14.43 -1.31 -15.22
N GLU A 247 -14.59 -1.29 -16.53
CA GLU A 247 -15.26 -2.37 -17.27
C GLU A 247 -14.35 -3.59 -17.53
N THR A 248 -13.05 -3.36 -17.75
CA THR A 248 -12.15 -4.46 -18.16
C THR A 248 -11.30 -5.03 -17.03
N ILE A 249 -11.16 -4.30 -15.91
CA ILE A 249 -10.28 -4.69 -14.80
C ILE A 249 -11.05 -4.76 -13.47
N PHE A 250 -11.64 -3.64 -13.01
CA PHE A 250 -12.10 -3.55 -11.62
C PHE A 250 -13.33 -4.43 -11.36
N LYS A 251 -14.39 -4.25 -12.11
CA LYS A 251 -15.60 -5.10 -12.00
C LYS A 251 -15.27 -6.58 -12.25
N PRO A 252 -14.54 -6.94 -13.32
CA PRO A 252 -14.14 -8.33 -13.55
C PRO A 252 -13.34 -8.95 -12.41
N THR A 253 -12.41 -8.19 -11.77
CA THR A 253 -11.64 -8.69 -10.64
C THR A 253 -12.52 -9.03 -9.44
N VAL A 254 -13.44 -8.14 -9.06
CA VAL A 254 -14.36 -8.37 -7.94
C VAL A 254 -15.28 -9.57 -8.22
N ALA A 255 -15.82 -9.66 -9.44
CA ALA A 255 -16.65 -10.78 -9.87
C ALA A 255 -15.87 -12.10 -9.88
N ALA A 256 -14.63 -12.09 -10.37
CA ALA A 256 -13.76 -13.26 -10.39
C ALA A 256 -13.46 -13.79 -8.98
N MET A 257 -13.12 -12.90 -8.04
CA MET A 257 -12.89 -13.28 -6.65
C MET A 257 -14.12 -13.91 -6.01
N ALA A 258 -15.31 -13.36 -6.27
CA ALA A 258 -16.56 -13.93 -5.79
C ALA A 258 -16.84 -15.30 -6.43
N ALA A 259 -16.61 -15.46 -7.74
CA ALA A 259 -16.79 -16.72 -8.47
C ALA A 259 -15.84 -17.83 -7.98
N GLU A 260 -14.64 -17.47 -7.51
CA GLU A 260 -13.69 -18.41 -6.88
C GLU A 260 -14.05 -18.74 -5.41
N GLY A 261 -15.21 -18.30 -4.91
CA GLY A 261 -15.60 -18.48 -3.50
C GLY A 261 -14.76 -17.68 -2.50
N ARG A 262 -14.14 -16.59 -2.96
CA ARG A 262 -13.24 -15.71 -2.20
C ARG A 262 -13.71 -14.25 -2.26
N PRO A 263 -14.98 -13.94 -1.91
CA PRO A 263 -15.48 -12.56 -2.01
C PRO A 263 -14.57 -11.61 -1.23
N PHE A 264 -14.14 -10.54 -1.88
CA PHE A 264 -13.20 -9.59 -1.30
C PHE A 264 -13.96 -8.48 -0.59
N LYS A 265 -13.68 -8.25 0.71
CA LYS A 265 -14.18 -7.11 1.46
C LYS A 265 -13.01 -6.32 2.03
N GLY A 266 -13.00 -5.01 1.83
CA GLY A 266 -11.92 -4.14 2.29
C GLY A 266 -11.47 -3.15 1.23
N VAL A 267 -10.19 -2.84 1.20
CA VAL A 267 -9.57 -2.03 0.14
C VAL A 267 -8.76 -2.94 -0.78
N LEU A 268 -9.11 -2.93 -2.05
CA LEU A 268 -8.35 -3.57 -3.11
C LEU A 268 -7.58 -2.50 -3.87
N TYR A 269 -6.27 -2.67 -3.92
CA TYR A 269 -5.36 -1.80 -4.64
C TYR A 269 -5.01 -2.45 -5.98
N PHE A 270 -5.15 -1.69 -7.04
CA PHE A 270 -4.79 -2.05 -8.39
C PHE A 270 -3.55 -1.25 -8.82
N GLY A 271 -2.41 -1.92 -8.98
CA GLY A 271 -1.25 -1.38 -9.66
C GLY A 271 -1.43 -1.56 -11.17
N LEU A 272 -1.43 -0.47 -11.90
CA LEU A 272 -1.70 -0.46 -13.34
C LEU A 272 -0.50 0.07 -14.12
N MET A 273 -0.23 -0.51 -15.28
CA MET A 273 0.61 0.06 -16.31
C MET A 273 -0.27 0.56 -17.46
N LEU A 274 -0.20 1.84 -17.78
CA LEU A 274 -0.93 2.42 -18.90
C LEU A 274 -0.11 2.22 -20.18
N THR A 275 -0.27 1.06 -20.81
CA THR A 275 0.47 0.69 -22.02
C THR A 275 -0.16 1.31 -23.27
N PRO A 276 0.57 1.39 -24.42
CA PRO A 276 -0.02 1.81 -25.68
C PRO A 276 -1.19 0.94 -26.17
N LYS A 277 -1.32 -0.28 -25.64
CA LYS A 277 -2.41 -1.22 -25.96
C LYS A 277 -3.56 -1.17 -24.93
N GLY A 278 -3.54 -0.22 -24.02
CA GLY A 278 -4.50 -0.05 -22.93
C GLY A 278 -3.94 -0.40 -21.55
N PRO A 279 -4.73 -0.18 -20.48
CA PRO A 279 -4.31 -0.45 -19.12
C PRO A 279 -4.16 -1.96 -18.86
N LYS A 280 -3.08 -2.32 -18.16
CA LYS A 280 -2.81 -3.70 -17.71
C LYS A 280 -2.51 -3.70 -16.22
N VAL A 281 -3.00 -4.72 -15.50
CA VAL A 281 -2.67 -4.93 -14.08
C VAL A 281 -1.24 -5.45 -13.97
N ILE A 282 -0.43 -4.80 -13.13
CA ILE A 282 0.92 -5.25 -12.78
C ILE A 282 0.98 -5.92 -11.40
N GLU A 283 0.09 -5.53 -10.50
CA GLU A 283 -0.05 -6.14 -9.18
C GLU A 283 -1.39 -5.80 -8.51
N TYR A 284 -1.79 -6.62 -7.54
CA TYR A 284 -2.83 -6.31 -6.57
C TYR A 284 -2.23 -6.21 -5.18
N ASN A 285 -2.80 -5.34 -4.34
CA ASN A 285 -2.59 -5.39 -2.91
C ASN A 285 -3.95 -5.46 -2.20
N ALA A 286 -4.05 -6.28 -1.15
CA ALA A 286 -5.30 -6.57 -0.44
C ALA A 286 -5.59 -5.58 0.70
N ARG A 287 -5.06 -4.37 0.61
CA ARG A 287 -5.06 -3.35 1.66
C ARG A 287 -4.81 -1.96 1.09
N PHE A 288 -4.94 -0.96 1.94
CA PHE A 288 -4.48 0.40 1.61
C PHE A 288 -3.00 0.43 1.23
N GLY A 289 -2.63 1.26 0.24
CA GLY A 289 -1.24 1.54 -0.13
C GLY A 289 -0.50 2.38 0.91
N ASP A 290 0.81 2.39 0.85
CA ASP A 290 1.69 3.26 1.64
C ASP A 290 2.91 3.63 0.78
N PRO A 291 3.04 4.89 0.29
CA PRO A 291 2.46 6.13 0.82
C PRO A 291 1.18 6.66 0.12
N GLU A 292 0.51 5.92 -0.75
CA GLU A 292 -0.67 6.42 -1.49
C GLU A 292 -1.81 6.84 -0.56
N THR A 293 -2.02 6.11 0.54
CA THR A 293 -3.10 6.39 1.50
C THR A 293 -2.97 7.77 2.11
N GLN A 294 -1.76 8.23 2.41
CA GLN A 294 -1.51 9.56 2.95
C GLN A 294 -2.00 10.65 1.99
N ALA A 295 -1.72 10.51 0.70
CA ALA A 295 -2.19 11.46 -0.32
C ALA A 295 -3.71 11.34 -0.58
N VAL A 296 -4.22 10.11 -0.74
CA VAL A 296 -5.62 9.87 -1.12
C VAL A 296 -6.58 10.23 0.00
N LEU A 297 -6.34 9.78 1.25
CA LEU A 297 -7.24 10.07 2.38
C LEU A 297 -7.22 11.55 2.79
N SER A 298 -6.17 12.31 2.48
CA SER A 298 -6.15 13.76 2.68
C SER A 298 -7.20 14.48 1.82
N ARG A 299 -7.67 13.85 0.75
CA ARG A 299 -8.72 14.32 -0.16
C ARG A 299 -10.12 13.80 0.19
N LEU A 300 -10.25 12.88 1.15
CA LEU A 300 -11.57 12.33 1.51
C LEU A 300 -12.43 13.39 2.21
N ASP A 301 -13.67 13.55 1.74
CA ASP A 301 -14.69 14.45 2.29
C ASP A 301 -15.84 13.71 2.99
N SER A 302 -15.96 12.39 2.76
CA SER A 302 -16.93 11.54 3.44
C SER A 302 -16.36 10.95 4.74
N ASP A 303 -17.25 10.50 5.63
CA ASP A 303 -16.90 9.86 6.89
C ASP A 303 -16.32 8.45 6.65
N LEU A 304 -15.05 8.23 6.97
CA LEU A 304 -14.37 6.95 6.77
C LEU A 304 -14.97 5.83 7.63
N TYR A 305 -15.48 6.14 8.83
CA TYR A 305 -16.14 5.16 9.67
C TYR A 305 -17.43 4.62 9.04
N ASP A 306 -18.21 5.49 8.40
CA ASP A 306 -19.42 5.07 7.66
C ASP A 306 -19.06 4.21 6.45
N ILE A 307 -18.00 4.57 5.74
CA ILE A 307 -17.52 3.78 4.59
C ILE A 307 -17.12 2.38 5.04
N PHE A 308 -16.37 2.25 6.15
CA PHE A 308 -15.97 0.95 6.67
C PHE A 308 -17.17 0.10 7.06
N ASN A 309 -18.17 0.68 7.72
CA ASN A 309 -19.39 -0.03 8.04
C ASN A 309 -20.17 -0.46 6.81
N ALA A 310 -20.30 0.38 5.79
CA ALA A 310 -20.97 0.04 4.54
C ALA A 310 -20.29 -1.13 3.82
N VAL A 311 -18.96 -1.19 3.83
CA VAL A 311 -18.20 -2.34 3.29
C VAL A 311 -18.48 -3.62 4.07
N ILE A 312 -18.43 -3.57 5.40
CA ILE A 312 -18.68 -4.75 6.26
C ILE A 312 -20.10 -5.26 6.06
N ASP A 313 -21.07 -4.37 5.99
CA ASP A 313 -22.50 -4.67 5.92
C ASP A 313 -22.99 -4.95 4.48
N GLU A 314 -22.10 -4.97 3.48
CA GLU A 314 -22.42 -5.18 2.04
C GLU A 314 -23.40 -4.13 1.49
N LYS A 315 -23.25 -2.88 1.94
CA LYS A 315 -24.09 -1.73 1.61
C LYS A 315 -23.32 -0.60 0.90
N LEU A 316 -22.21 -0.93 0.29
CA LEU A 316 -21.35 0.07 -0.38
C LEU A 316 -22.09 0.78 -1.53
N GLU A 317 -23.03 0.11 -2.18
CA GLU A 317 -23.85 0.70 -3.24
C GLU A 317 -24.80 1.79 -2.71
N GLU A 318 -25.24 1.69 -1.45
CA GLU A 318 -26.22 2.60 -0.83
C GLU A 318 -25.63 3.94 -0.40
N ILE A 319 -24.30 4.07 -0.32
CA ILE A 319 -23.61 5.28 0.13
C ILE A 319 -22.99 6.05 -1.02
N ASP A 320 -22.91 7.37 -0.91
CA ASP A 320 -22.10 8.21 -1.79
C ASP A 320 -20.79 8.59 -1.11
N ILE A 321 -19.65 8.42 -1.81
CA ILE A 321 -18.33 8.76 -1.28
C ILE A 321 -17.82 9.99 -2.01
N LYS A 322 -17.65 11.07 -1.26
CA LYS A 322 -17.21 12.36 -1.77
C LYS A 322 -15.73 12.59 -1.52
N TRP A 323 -15.12 13.22 -2.50
CA TRP A 323 -13.70 13.57 -2.49
C TRP A 323 -13.56 15.06 -2.77
N LYS A 324 -12.58 15.70 -2.16
CA LYS A 324 -12.21 17.09 -2.47
C LYS A 324 -11.56 17.15 -3.85
N ASP A 325 -11.76 18.26 -4.54
CA ASP A 325 -11.14 18.49 -5.84
C ASP A 325 -9.64 18.80 -5.74
N ASP A 326 -9.15 19.14 -4.53
CA ASP A 326 -7.74 19.40 -4.27
C ASP A 326 -6.85 18.23 -4.72
N ALA A 327 -5.65 18.55 -5.16
CA ALA A 327 -4.57 17.60 -5.32
C ALA A 327 -3.81 17.41 -4.00
N ALA A 328 -3.11 16.29 -3.86
CA ALA A 328 -2.27 15.97 -2.71
C ALA A 328 -0.90 15.46 -3.14
N CYS A 329 0.13 15.82 -2.39
CA CYS A 329 1.49 15.28 -2.55
C CYS A 329 2.03 14.86 -1.18
N CYS A 330 2.51 13.61 -1.10
CA CYS A 330 3.19 13.04 0.06
C CYS A 330 4.66 12.79 -0.29
N VAL A 331 5.58 13.41 0.43
CA VAL A 331 7.02 13.17 0.31
C VAL A 331 7.48 12.35 1.50
N VAL A 332 8.08 11.18 1.23
CA VAL A 332 8.60 10.31 2.29
C VAL A 332 10.00 10.73 2.68
N MET A 333 10.21 10.93 3.98
CA MET A 333 11.54 11.09 4.58
C MET A 333 11.97 9.76 5.19
N ALA A 334 13.10 9.23 4.77
CA ALA A 334 13.65 7.95 5.16
C ALA A 334 14.95 8.08 5.95
N SER A 335 15.27 7.06 6.73
CA SER A 335 16.57 6.90 7.37
C SER A 335 17.67 6.69 6.35
N GLY A 336 18.82 7.28 6.53
CA GLY A 336 19.98 7.11 5.65
C GLY A 336 20.41 5.65 5.56
N GLY A 337 20.53 5.16 4.33
CA GLY A 337 20.80 3.76 4.03
C GLY A 337 19.57 2.92 3.64
N TYR A 338 18.36 3.39 3.91
CA TYR A 338 17.14 2.72 3.45
C TYR A 338 17.13 2.58 1.91
N PRO A 339 16.68 1.46 1.32
CA PRO A 339 16.02 0.29 1.91
C PRO A 339 16.99 -0.81 2.44
N LYS A 340 18.29 -0.55 2.45
CA LYS A 340 19.30 -1.43 3.05
C LYS A 340 19.40 -1.17 4.56
N ALA A 341 20.54 -1.46 5.17
CA ALA A 341 20.78 -1.22 6.59
C ALA A 341 20.77 0.28 6.94
N TYR A 342 20.11 0.64 8.02
CA TYR A 342 20.00 2.00 8.53
C TYR A 342 20.05 2.02 10.06
N GLU A 343 20.47 3.18 10.61
CA GLU A 343 20.48 3.42 12.04
C GLU A 343 19.12 3.94 12.52
N LYS A 344 18.78 3.64 13.77
CA LYS A 344 17.57 4.09 14.46
C LYS A 344 17.90 4.99 15.64
N GLY A 345 16.90 5.62 16.25
CA GLY A 345 17.06 6.44 17.46
C GLY A 345 17.57 7.85 17.22
N LYS A 346 17.54 8.35 15.97
CA LYS A 346 17.90 9.72 15.66
C LYS A 346 16.75 10.65 16.03
N VAL A 347 17.05 11.72 16.80
CA VAL A 347 16.05 12.73 17.19
C VAL A 347 15.56 13.48 15.97
N ILE A 348 14.25 13.65 15.89
CA ILE A 348 13.58 14.42 14.82
C ILE A 348 13.21 15.78 15.37
N THR A 349 13.64 16.84 14.67
CA THR A 349 13.37 18.24 15.01
C THR A 349 12.64 18.95 13.88
N GLY A 350 12.05 20.12 14.16
CA GLY A 350 11.35 20.93 13.15
C GLY A 350 9.92 20.46 12.84
N LEU A 351 9.37 19.48 13.55
CA LEU A 351 7.99 19.04 13.36
C LEU A 351 6.99 20.15 13.68
N ASP A 352 7.28 20.97 14.69
CA ASP A 352 6.44 22.11 15.12
C ASP A 352 6.53 23.32 14.15
N ASP A 353 7.50 23.34 13.26
CA ASP A 353 7.70 24.40 12.26
C ASP A 353 6.91 24.17 10.98
N VAL A 354 6.29 22.99 10.83
CA VAL A 354 5.46 22.63 9.68
C VAL A 354 4.16 23.43 9.69
N THR A 355 3.81 24.04 8.56
CA THR A 355 2.68 24.98 8.47
C THR A 355 1.61 24.59 7.45
N ASP A 356 2.01 24.07 6.30
CA ASP A 356 1.13 23.84 5.16
C ASP A 356 0.84 22.36 4.88
N SER A 357 1.53 21.47 5.61
CA SER A 357 1.44 20.02 5.44
C SER A 357 0.99 19.34 6.73
N PHE A 358 0.44 18.14 6.59
CA PHE A 358 0.31 17.18 7.69
C PHE A 358 1.47 16.19 7.64
N VAL A 359 2.11 15.94 8.78
CA VAL A 359 3.22 14.99 8.89
C VAL A 359 2.69 13.65 9.40
N PHE A 360 2.56 12.68 8.51
CA PHE A 360 2.23 11.31 8.88
C PHE A 360 3.50 10.59 9.35
N HIS A 361 3.46 10.05 10.56
CA HIS A 361 4.54 9.27 11.13
C HIS A 361 4.45 7.81 10.68
N ALA A 362 5.59 7.25 10.30
CA ALA A 362 5.77 5.83 10.01
C ALA A 362 6.75 5.22 11.02
N GLY A 363 8.01 5.10 10.66
CA GLY A 363 9.05 4.58 11.55
C GLY A 363 9.50 5.59 12.60
N THR A 364 8.63 5.94 13.52
CA THR A 364 8.93 6.82 14.65
C THR A 364 8.53 6.20 15.98
N SER A 365 9.21 6.58 17.05
CA SER A 365 8.85 6.24 18.43
C SER A 365 9.08 7.43 19.35
N LEU A 366 8.40 7.43 20.49
CA LEU A 366 8.64 8.39 21.56
C LEU A 366 9.70 7.83 22.50
N LYS A 367 10.78 8.58 22.73
CA LYS A 367 11.85 8.22 23.65
C LYS A 367 12.26 9.45 24.45
N ASP A 368 12.21 9.37 25.76
CA ASP A 368 12.56 10.47 26.68
C ASP A 368 11.88 11.82 26.34
N GLY A 369 10.60 11.76 25.93
CA GLY A 369 9.81 12.92 25.53
C GLY A 369 10.13 13.46 24.11
N GLN A 370 11.02 12.83 23.38
CA GLN A 370 11.40 13.22 22.01
C GLN A 370 10.93 12.20 20.98
N ILE A 371 10.54 12.67 19.80
CA ILE A 371 10.27 11.80 18.65
C ILE A 371 11.61 11.40 18.02
N VAL A 372 11.83 10.09 17.87
CA VAL A 372 13.04 9.53 17.27
C VAL A 372 12.71 8.57 16.13
N THR A 373 13.66 8.36 15.22
CA THR A 373 13.53 7.38 14.14
C THR A 373 13.54 5.96 14.69
N SER A 374 12.64 5.10 14.18
CA SER A 374 12.55 3.68 14.55
C SER A 374 12.40 2.74 13.34
N GLY A 375 12.34 3.28 12.13
CA GLY A 375 12.15 2.52 10.89
C GLY A 375 12.89 3.11 9.69
N GLY A 376 12.74 2.46 8.55
CA GLY A 376 13.37 2.88 7.29
C GLY A 376 12.67 4.10 6.70
N ARG A 377 11.37 4.00 6.39
CA ARG A 377 10.53 5.17 6.10
C ARG A 377 10.08 5.75 7.43
N VAL A 378 10.36 7.03 7.64
CA VAL A 378 10.20 7.68 8.94
C VAL A 378 8.96 8.56 8.98
N LEU A 379 8.82 9.46 8.01
CA LEU A 379 7.73 10.43 7.92
C LEU A 379 7.17 10.48 6.49
N GLY A 380 5.90 10.85 6.35
CA GLY A 380 5.26 11.24 5.10
C GLY A 380 4.73 12.66 5.22
N VAL A 381 5.44 13.64 4.66
CA VAL A 381 5.04 15.04 4.66
C VAL A 381 4.04 15.27 3.55
N THR A 382 2.78 15.55 3.90
CA THR A 382 1.67 15.54 2.95
C THR A 382 0.95 16.86 2.93
N ALA A 383 0.95 17.52 1.77
CA ALA A 383 0.23 18.77 1.53
C ALA A 383 -0.93 18.56 0.54
N THR A 384 -1.97 19.38 0.69
CA THR A 384 -3.06 19.51 -0.28
C THR A 384 -3.13 20.94 -0.81
N ALA A 385 -3.54 21.08 -2.06
CA ALA A 385 -3.76 22.39 -2.70
C ALA A 385 -4.68 22.24 -3.93
N PRO A 386 -5.25 23.33 -4.45
CA PRO A 386 -6.09 23.30 -5.64
C PRO A 386 -5.39 22.69 -6.86
N THR A 387 -4.08 22.84 -6.96
CA THR A 387 -3.28 22.21 -8.03
C THR A 387 -2.19 21.30 -7.46
N LEU A 388 -1.80 20.31 -8.25
CA LEU A 388 -0.74 19.38 -7.85
C LEU A 388 0.61 20.10 -7.68
N ASP A 389 0.91 21.07 -8.55
CA ASP A 389 2.17 21.80 -8.48
C ASP A 389 2.27 22.63 -7.18
N GLU A 390 1.17 23.25 -6.73
CA GLU A 390 1.10 23.93 -5.43
C GLU A 390 1.22 22.93 -4.26
N ALA A 391 0.57 21.77 -4.33
CA ALA A 391 0.69 20.72 -3.30
C ALA A 391 2.15 20.24 -3.17
N ILE A 392 2.85 20.05 -4.29
CA ILE A 392 4.27 19.69 -4.33
C ILE A 392 5.11 20.78 -3.65
N GLN A 393 4.92 22.05 -4.02
CA GLN A 393 5.67 23.17 -3.47
C GLN A 393 5.50 23.26 -1.94
N LYS A 394 4.26 23.13 -1.44
CA LYS A 394 3.96 23.14 0.00
C LYS A 394 4.64 21.98 0.73
N ALA A 395 4.51 20.75 0.19
CA ALA A 395 5.12 19.58 0.79
C ALA A 395 6.64 19.72 0.93
N TYR A 396 7.33 20.18 -0.12
CA TYR A 396 8.78 20.39 -0.07
C TYR A 396 9.19 21.56 0.82
N ALA A 397 8.44 22.64 0.88
CA ALA A 397 8.69 23.73 1.80
C ALA A 397 8.71 23.25 3.26
N ASP A 398 7.82 22.33 3.62
CA ASP A 398 7.75 21.77 4.96
C ASP A 398 8.75 20.62 5.18
N VAL A 399 9.07 19.81 4.18
CA VAL A 399 10.13 18.79 4.25
C VAL A 399 11.47 19.42 4.68
N HIS A 400 11.80 20.60 4.15
CA HIS A 400 13.06 21.29 4.47
C HIS A 400 13.13 21.87 5.89
N LYS A 401 12.01 21.93 6.62
CA LYS A 401 11.98 22.35 8.03
C LYS A 401 12.29 21.19 8.99
N ILE A 402 12.10 19.95 8.55
CA ILE A 402 12.24 18.74 9.38
C ILE A 402 13.67 18.20 9.24
N HIS A 403 14.30 17.88 10.38
CA HIS A 403 15.69 17.41 10.39
C HIS A 403 15.87 16.19 11.30
N PHE A 404 16.60 15.21 10.83
CA PHE A 404 17.22 14.15 11.62
C PHE A 404 18.50 13.68 10.92
N ASP A 405 19.43 13.12 11.68
CA ASP A 405 20.75 12.74 11.15
C ASP A 405 20.62 11.73 10.00
N LYS A 406 21.28 12.01 8.88
CA LYS A 406 21.23 11.23 7.62
C LYS A 406 19.83 11.07 7.03
N ALA A 407 18.93 12.04 7.23
CA ALA A 407 17.64 12.03 6.56
C ALA A 407 17.81 11.97 5.04
N HIS A 408 17.00 11.11 4.39
CA HIS A 408 16.99 10.97 2.94
C HIS A 408 15.55 11.12 2.42
N PHE A 409 15.37 11.90 1.38
CA PHE A 409 14.11 12.02 0.62
C PHE A 409 14.43 12.33 -0.85
N ARG A 410 13.49 12.01 -1.72
CA ARG A 410 13.59 12.37 -3.15
C ARG A 410 13.15 13.81 -3.35
N THR A 411 13.75 14.49 -4.32
CA THR A 411 13.43 15.89 -4.68
C THR A 411 12.51 16.00 -5.89
N ASP A 412 12.16 14.88 -6.51
CA ASP A 412 11.41 14.83 -7.78
C ASP A 412 10.01 14.19 -7.66
N ILE A 413 9.45 14.04 -6.44
CA ILE A 413 8.11 13.49 -6.23
C ILE A 413 7.06 14.35 -6.92
N GLY A 414 6.32 13.75 -7.85
CA GLY A 414 5.28 14.43 -8.62
C GLY A 414 5.77 15.43 -9.67
N ILE A 415 7.07 15.65 -9.78
CA ILE A 415 7.64 16.56 -10.79
C ILE A 415 7.58 15.87 -12.15
N LYS A 416 7.11 16.62 -13.18
CA LYS A 416 7.12 16.12 -14.57
C LYS A 416 8.55 15.86 -14.99
N LYS A 417 8.84 14.65 -15.48
CA LYS A 417 10.03 14.43 -16.30
C LYS A 417 9.82 15.16 -17.62
N GLY A 418 10.70 16.08 -17.94
CA GLY A 418 10.71 16.82 -19.20
C GLY A 418 10.95 15.91 -20.41
#